data_3cc2477058ff4c104ac6882c4ba879cc
#
_entry.id   3cc2477058ff4c104ac6882c4ba879cc
#
_cell.length_a   1.000
_cell.length_b   1.000
_cell.length_c   1.000
_cell.angle_alpha   90.00
_cell.angle_beta   90.00
_cell.angle_gamma   90.00
#
_symmetry.space_group_name_H-M   'P 1'
#
loop_
_entity.id
_entity.type
_entity.pdbx_description
1 polymer ?
#
loop_
_entity_poly.entity_id
_entity_poly.type
_entity_poly.pdbx_seq_one_letter_code
_entity_poly.pdbx_strand_id
1 'polypeptide(L)'
;IPLSENPGFAKANNLALQQATGEFILFLNPDTIVAEDTFRQCISFFEQQYDVASVGVQMIDGSGTFLPESKRAFPSAAAAFFKLSGIAALFPHSPVFARYNLGHLSLDEIHRVDVLSGAFMMVRKTVLDITGGFDEAFFMYGEDIDLSYRLSKTKKNGTAYANYYLGTV
;
A
#
# COMPACT_ATOMS: atom_id res chain seq x y z
N ILE A 1 -3.21 22.69 1.86
CA ILE A 1 -4.18 23.08 2.91
C ILE A 1 -3.36 23.38 4.16
N PRO A 2 -3.24 24.65 4.60
CA PRO A 2 -2.56 24.95 5.86
C PRO A 2 -3.43 24.48 7.03
N LEU A 3 -2.82 23.77 7.99
CA LEU A 3 -3.46 23.32 9.21
C LEU A 3 -2.83 24.04 10.41
N SER A 4 -3.64 24.46 11.38
CA SER A 4 -3.18 25.13 12.59
C SER A 4 -2.52 24.17 13.59
N GLU A 5 -2.83 22.90 13.51
CA GLU A 5 -2.37 21.84 14.40
C GLU A 5 -1.99 20.60 13.59
N ASN A 6 -1.19 19.72 14.17
CA ASN A 6 -0.89 18.41 13.58
C ASN A 6 -2.02 17.42 13.91
N PRO A 7 -2.92 17.10 12.97
CA PRO A 7 -4.05 16.21 13.22
C PRO A 7 -3.69 14.71 13.11
N GLY A 8 -2.44 14.40 12.82
CA GLY A 8 -1.98 13.05 12.46
C GLY A 8 -2.10 12.75 10.97
N PHE A 9 -1.49 11.63 10.54
CA PHE A 9 -1.37 11.27 9.12
C PHE A 9 -2.74 11.01 8.47
N ALA A 10 -3.58 10.17 9.09
CA ALA A 10 -4.87 9.77 8.56
C ALA A 10 -5.80 10.97 8.32
N LYS A 11 -5.97 11.82 9.32
CA LYS A 11 -6.86 12.98 9.25
C LYS A 11 -6.36 14.05 8.27
N ALA A 12 -5.04 14.29 8.22
CA ALA A 12 -4.47 15.24 7.26
C ALA A 12 -4.73 14.81 5.81
N ASN A 13 -4.52 13.52 5.51
CA ASN A 13 -4.79 12.97 4.18
C ASN A 13 -6.28 12.98 3.84
N ASN A 14 -7.17 12.69 4.79
CA ASN A 14 -8.62 12.73 4.57
C ASN A 14 -9.12 14.16 4.27
N LEU A 15 -8.56 15.17 4.91
CA LEU A 15 -8.87 16.57 4.60
C LEU A 15 -8.48 16.95 3.16
N ALA A 16 -7.33 16.47 2.70
CA ALA A 16 -6.89 16.65 1.31
C ALA A 16 -7.77 15.85 0.33
N LEU A 17 -8.15 14.62 0.70
CA LEU A 17 -9.00 13.74 -0.10
C LEU A 17 -10.36 14.37 -0.41
N GLN A 18 -10.95 15.14 0.51
CA GLN A 18 -12.22 15.85 0.28
C GLN A 18 -12.17 16.86 -0.87
N GLN A 19 -10.99 17.35 -1.23
CA GLN A 19 -10.77 18.29 -2.33
C GLN A 19 -10.23 17.65 -3.60
N ALA A 20 -9.89 16.36 -3.53
CA ALA A 20 -9.30 15.63 -4.63
C ALA A 20 -10.36 15.23 -5.67
N THR A 21 -10.17 15.63 -6.93
CA THR A 21 -11.10 15.38 -8.05
C THR A 21 -10.54 14.41 -9.09
N GLY A 22 -9.29 13.96 -8.94
CA GLY A 22 -8.64 13.04 -9.88
C GLY A 22 -9.31 11.66 -9.91
N GLU A 23 -9.14 10.95 -11.01
CA GLU A 23 -9.61 9.55 -11.18
C GLU A 23 -8.82 8.59 -10.29
N PHE A 24 -7.54 8.88 -10.07
CA PHE A 24 -6.66 8.17 -9.15
C PHE A 24 -6.20 9.12 -8.07
N ILE A 25 -6.16 8.64 -6.84
CA ILE A 25 -5.68 9.38 -5.66
C ILE A 25 -4.35 8.76 -5.24
N LEU A 26 -3.31 9.58 -5.14
CA LEU A 26 -2.01 9.17 -4.64
C LEU A 26 -1.80 9.67 -3.21
N PHE A 27 -1.65 8.76 -2.28
CA PHE A 27 -1.06 9.03 -0.98
C PHE A 27 0.46 8.91 -1.12
N LEU A 28 1.18 9.99 -0.85
CA LEU A 28 2.62 10.07 -1.04
C LEU A 28 3.25 10.81 0.13
N ASN A 29 4.25 10.21 0.73
CA ASN A 29 5.04 10.89 1.76
C ASN A 29 5.87 12.02 1.16
N PRO A 30 6.00 13.17 1.86
CA PRO A 30 6.69 14.34 1.33
C PRO A 30 8.23 14.15 1.18
N ASP A 31 8.79 13.11 1.79
CA ASP A 31 10.21 12.73 1.73
C ASP A 31 10.51 11.64 0.70
N THR A 32 9.53 11.29 -0.14
CA THR A 32 9.68 10.28 -1.19
C THR A 32 10.15 10.92 -2.50
N ILE A 33 11.21 10.37 -3.09
CA ILE A 33 11.65 10.72 -4.44
C ILE A 33 11.06 9.70 -5.41
N VAL A 34 10.31 10.18 -6.41
CA VAL A 34 9.60 9.35 -7.38
C VAL A 34 10.34 9.36 -8.72
N ALA A 35 10.55 8.20 -9.32
CA ALA A 35 11.18 8.09 -10.65
C ALA A 35 10.26 8.68 -11.74
N GLU A 36 10.87 9.12 -12.86
CA GLU A 36 10.21 9.92 -13.90
C GLU A 36 8.95 9.25 -14.49
N ASP A 37 8.98 7.93 -14.67
CA ASP A 37 7.91 7.17 -15.33
C ASP A 37 6.90 6.52 -14.38
N THR A 38 7.12 6.58 -13.07
CA THR A 38 6.34 5.86 -12.05
C THR A 38 4.84 6.12 -12.20
N PHE A 39 4.42 7.37 -12.28
CA PHE A 39 2.98 7.69 -12.36
C PHE A 39 2.34 7.15 -13.64
N ARG A 40 3.01 7.27 -14.77
CA ARG A 40 2.53 6.75 -16.05
C ARG A 40 2.38 5.24 -16.03
N GLN A 41 3.34 4.52 -15.47
CA GLN A 41 3.29 3.07 -15.35
C GLN A 41 2.16 2.62 -14.42
N CYS A 42 1.97 3.27 -13.28
CA CYS A 42 0.85 2.99 -12.36
C CYS A 42 -0.51 3.22 -13.05
N ILE A 43 -0.69 4.36 -13.74
CA ILE A 43 -1.94 4.67 -14.45
C ILE A 43 -2.20 3.64 -15.55
N SER A 44 -1.20 3.32 -16.35
CA SER A 44 -1.31 2.30 -17.41
C SER A 44 -1.73 0.94 -16.85
N PHE A 45 -1.24 0.55 -15.68
CA PHE A 45 -1.65 -0.69 -15.03
C PHE A 45 -3.12 -0.65 -14.58
N PHE A 46 -3.60 0.47 -14.04
CA PHE A 46 -5.03 0.65 -13.72
C PHE A 46 -5.94 0.56 -14.94
N GLU A 47 -5.49 1.06 -16.08
CA GLU A 47 -6.27 1.03 -17.34
C GLU A 47 -6.37 -0.39 -17.91
N GLN A 48 -5.32 -1.20 -17.73
CA GLN A 48 -5.25 -2.58 -18.23
C GLN A 48 -5.98 -3.60 -17.34
N GLN A 49 -6.16 -3.30 -16.05
CA GLN A 49 -6.71 -4.22 -15.07
C GLN A 49 -7.92 -3.61 -14.35
N TYR A 50 -9.07 -4.26 -14.45
CA TYR A 50 -10.32 -3.73 -13.87
C TYR A 50 -10.48 -3.96 -12.38
N ASP A 51 -9.80 -4.96 -11.82
CA ASP A 51 -9.90 -5.36 -10.43
C ASP A 51 -8.90 -4.66 -9.50
N VAL A 52 -8.15 -3.69 -10.02
CA VAL A 52 -7.16 -2.94 -9.23
C VAL A 52 -7.87 -1.92 -8.35
N ALA A 53 -7.77 -2.10 -7.03
CA ALA A 53 -8.16 -1.10 -6.03
C ALA A 53 -7.04 -0.09 -5.83
N SER A 54 -5.83 -0.59 -5.55
CA SER A 54 -4.66 0.22 -5.27
C SER A 54 -3.38 -0.39 -5.82
N VAL A 55 -2.41 0.48 -6.04
CA VAL A 55 -1.07 0.14 -6.55
C VAL A 55 -0.03 0.77 -5.63
N GLY A 56 0.96 -0.04 -5.24
CA GLY A 56 2.22 0.39 -4.64
C GLY A 56 3.38 0.00 -5.55
N VAL A 57 4.51 0.64 -5.37
CA VAL A 57 5.72 0.45 -6.18
C VAL A 57 6.87 -0.11 -5.36
N GLN A 58 7.94 -0.52 -6.02
CA GLN A 58 9.18 -0.88 -5.35
C GLN A 58 9.79 0.35 -4.68
N MET A 59 9.94 0.31 -3.37
CA MET A 59 10.62 1.36 -2.63
C MET A 59 12.01 0.90 -2.23
N ILE A 60 12.97 1.82 -2.35
CA ILE A 60 14.36 1.64 -1.92
C ILE A 60 14.75 2.78 -0.99
N ASP A 61 15.68 2.55 -0.09
CA ASP A 61 16.28 3.60 0.72
C ASP A 61 17.37 4.37 -0.05
N GLY A 62 17.97 5.37 0.60
CA GLY A 62 19.04 6.18 0.00
C GLY A 62 20.32 5.41 -0.35
N SER A 63 20.47 4.15 0.08
CA SER A 63 21.57 3.25 -0.28
C SER A 63 21.23 2.32 -1.46
N GLY A 64 19.98 2.36 -1.94
CA GLY A 64 19.47 1.45 -2.96
C GLY A 64 18.97 0.10 -2.40
N THR A 65 18.84 -0.02 -1.05
CA THR A 65 18.33 -1.24 -0.43
C THR A 65 16.81 -1.27 -0.46
N PHE A 66 16.23 -2.41 -0.87
CA PHE A 66 14.80 -2.63 -0.88
C PHE A 66 14.16 -2.44 0.49
N LEU A 67 13.05 -1.72 0.54
CA LEU A 67 12.24 -1.50 1.74
C LEU A 67 11.11 -2.54 1.81
N PRO A 68 11.16 -3.49 2.79
CA PRO A 68 10.17 -4.58 2.89
C PRO A 68 8.72 -4.12 3.06
N GLU A 69 8.49 -2.90 3.53
CA GLU A 69 7.17 -2.29 3.66
C GLU A 69 6.48 -2.01 2.32
N SER A 70 7.20 -2.05 1.20
CA SER A 70 6.65 -1.90 -0.15
C SER A 70 5.53 -2.91 -0.43
N LYS A 71 5.66 -4.13 0.11
CA LYS A 71 4.68 -5.21 -0.03
C LYS A 71 4.62 -6.06 1.24
N ARG A 72 3.43 -6.25 1.79
CA ARG A 72 3.24 -7.01 3.03
C ARG A 72 1.99 -7.89 2.96
N ALA A 73 1.98 -8.98 3.71
CA ALA A 73 0.76 -9.71 4.02
C ALA A 73 0.03 -9.06 5.22
N PHE A 74 -1.24 -9.37 5.40
CA PHE A 74 -1.94 -8.97 6.62
C PHE A 74 -1.25 -9.55 7.86
N PRO A 75 -1.14 -8.75 8.93
CA PRO A 75 -0.57 -9.22 10.18
C PRO A 75 -1.41 -10.39 10.74
N SER A 76 -0.71 -11.40 11.23
CA SER A 76 -1.33 -12.54 11.93
C SER A 76 -0.52 -12.90 13.16
N ALA A 77 -1.14 -13.59 14.12
CA ALA A 77 -0.45 -14.03 15.34
C ALA A 77 0.76 -14.92 15.01
N ALA A 78 0.65 -15.78 14.01
CA ALA A 78 1.76 -16.62 13.55
C ALA A 78 2.90 -15.80 12.93
N ALA A 79 2.58 -14.81 12.08
CA ALA A 79 3.59 -13.93 11.48
C ALA A 79 4.30 -13.08 12.55
N ALA A 80 3.57 -12.58 13.54
CA ALA A 80 4.13 -11.87 14.67
C ALA A 80 5.07 -12.77 15.49
N PHE A 81 4.66 -14.00 15.79
CA PHE A 81 5.48 -14.99 16.49
C PHE A 81 6.79 -15.28 15.74
N PHE A 82 6.73 -15.57 14.44
CA PHE A 82 7.92 -15.86 13.64
C PHE A 82 8.87 -14.65 13.55
N LYS A 83 8.33 -13.44 13.51
CA LYS A 83 9.13 -12.22 13.50
C LYS A 83 9.82 -11.98 14.85
N LEU A 84 9.09 -12.10 15.98
CA LEU A 84 9.61 -11.88 17.32
C LEU A 84 10.59 -12.96 17.76
N SER A 85 10.39 -14.21 17.36
CA SER A 85 11.30 -15.33 17.66
C SER A 85 12.58 -15.34 16.81
N GLY A 86 12.68 -14.46 15.79
CA GLY A 86 13.82 -14.44 14.86
C GLY A 86 13.78 -15.51 13.76
N ILE A 87 12.80 -16.43 13.78
CA ILE A 87 12.69 -17.53 12.79
C ILE A 87 12.52 -16.94 11.38
N ALA A 88 11.75 -15.85 11.24
CA ALA A 88 11.57 -15.19 9.95
C ALA A 88 12.90 -14.70 9.33
N ALA A 89 13.85 -14.27 10.15
CA ALA A 89 15.17 -13.83 9.70
C ALA A 89 16.07 -14.99 9.24
N LEU A 90 15.92 -16.16 9.84
CA LEU A 90 16.64 -17.38 9.44
C LEU A 90 16.15 -17.95 8.10
N PHE A 91 14.88 -17.71 7.77
CA PHE A 91 14.24 -18.22 6.55
C PHE A 91 13.54 -17.10 5.77
N PRO A 92 14.29 -16.10 5.24
CA PRO A 92 13.73 -14.88 4.66
C PRO A 92 12.88 -15.10 3.39
N HIS A 93 13.09 -16.20 2.69
CA HIS A 93 12.34 -16.59 1.48
C HIS A 93 11.24 -17.63 1.74
N SER A 94 10.97 -17.97 3.01
CA SER A 94 9.93 -18.93 3.33
C SER A 94 8.54 -18.32 3.20
N PRO A 95 7.59 -18.95 2.45
CA PRO A 95 6.21 -18.48 2.36
C PRO A 95 5.44 -18.65 3.69
N VAL A 96 5.99 -19.39 4.65
CA VAL A 96 5.39 -19.60 5.97
C VAL A 96 6.03 -18.66 7.00
N PHE A 97 7.36 -18.73 7.16
CA PHE A 97 8.06 -18.00 8.23
C PHE A 97 8.28 -16.52 7.93
N ALA A 98 8.53 -16.17 6.66
CA ALA A 98 8.67 -14.78 6.20
C ALA A 98 7.41 -14.24 5.51
N ARG A 99 6.24 -14.83 5.79
CA ARG A 99 4.97 -14.49 5.14
C ARG A 99 4.62 -13.02 5.27
N TYR A 100 4.89 -12.39 6.41
CA TYR A 100 4.54 -10.99 6.62
C TYR A 100 5.19 -10.06 5.59
N ASN A 101 6.47 -10.24 5.31
CA ASN A 101 7.21 -9.41 4.35
C ASN A 101 7.11 -9.94 2.91
N LEU A 102 6.36 -11.03 2.66
CA LEU A 102 6.23 -11.68 1.35
C LEU A 102 7.60 -11.95 0.70
N GLY A 103 8.59 -12.37 1.49
CA GLY A 103 9.97 -12.55 1.06
C GLY A 103 10.19 -13.64 0.00
N HIS A 104 9.18 -14.47 -0.23
CA HIS A 104 9.15 -15.48 -1.29
C HIS A 104 8.74 -14.94 -2.66
N LEU A 105 8.19 -13.71 -2.71
CA LEU A 105 7.80 -13.06 -3.96
C LEU A 105 8.98 -12.27 -4.54
N SER A 106 9.18 -12.34 -5.85
CA SER A 106 10.14 -11.53 -6.58
C SER A 106 9.99 -10.04 -6.26
N LEU A 107 11.09 -9.30 -6.27
CA LEU A 107 11.07 -7.85 -6.09
C LEU A 107 10.74 -7.13 -7.39
N ASP A 108 11.05 -7.74 -8.54
CA ASP A 108 11.01 -7.12 -9.86
C ASP A 108 9.79 -7.55 -10.69
N GLU A 109 8.77 -8.13 -10.03
CA GLU A 109 7.56 -8.60 -10.69
C GLU A 109 6.31 -7.94 -10.09
N ILE A 110 5.21 -8.04 -10.83
CA ILE A 110 3.90 -7.56 -10.37
C ILE A 110 3.24 -8.66 -9.53
N HIS A 111 2.82 -8.30 -8.32
CA HIS A 111 2.18 -9.23 -7.42
C HIS A 111 0.90 -8.65 -6.82
N ARG A 112 -0.12 -9.49 -6.71
CA ARG A 112 -1.24 -9.20 -5.82
C ARG A 112 -0.77 -9.35 -4.38
N VAL A 113 -1.00 -8.32 -3.55
CA VAL A 113 -0.53 -8.26 -2.16
C VAL A 113 -1.66 -7.86 -1.22
N ASP A 114 -1.48 -8.13 0.07
CA ASP A 114 -2.49 -7.76 1.04
C ASP A 114 -2.40 -6.28 1.43
N VAL A 115 -1.18 -5.80 1.69
CA VAL A 115 -0.93 -4.46 2.26
C VAL A 115 0.13 -3.74 1.45
N LEU A 116 -0.15 -2.49 1.10
CA LEU A 116 0.78 -1.53 0.53
C LEU A 116 1.20 -0.50 1.58
N SER A 117 2.33 0.15 1.38
CA SER A 117 2.79 1.24 2.25
C SER A 117 2.06 2.55 1.96
N GLY A 118 1.67 3.26 3.02
CA GLY A 118 1.16 4.62 2.91
C GLY A 118 2.19 5.64 2.39
N ALA A 119 3.47 5.28 2.31
CA ALA A 119 4.51 6.14 1.74
C ALA A 119 4.35 6.34 0.22
N PHE A 120 3.85 5.33 -0.48
CA PHE A 120 3.38 5.43 -1.87
C PHE A 120 2.21 4.46 -2.06
N MET A 121 0.99 4.98 -2.15
CA MET A 121 -0.20 4.20 -2.43
C MET A 121 -1.11 4.96 -3.39
N MET A 122 -1.19 4.52 -4.64
CA MET A 122 -2.13 5.07 -5.61
C MET A 122 -3.42 4.24 -5.59
N VAL A 123 -4.58 4.88 -5.48
CA VAL A 123 -5.88 4.24 -5.28
C VAL A 123 -6.86 4.70 -6.35
N ARG A 124 -7.66 3.81 -6.90
CA ARG A 124 -8.77 4.14 -7.80
C ARG A 124 -9.85 4.89 -7.02
N LYS A 125 -10.14 6.14 -7.41
CA LYS A 125 -11.09 7.00 -6.69
C LYS A 125 -12.46 6.35 -6.53
N THR A 126 -12.98 5.69 -7.56
CA THR A 126 -14.30 5.03 -7.49
C THR A 126 -14.37 3.87 -6.49
N VAL A 127 -13.24 3.26 -6.13
CA VAL A 127 -13.16 2.26 -5.07
C VAL A 127 -13.03 2.96 -3.72
N LEU A 128 -12.23 4.01 -3.65
CA LEU A 128 -12.04 4.81 -2.44
C LEU A 128 -13.34 5.51 -2.01
N ASP A 129 -14.18 5.94 -2.96
CA ASP A 129 -15.51 6.52 -2.68
C ASP A 129 -16.47 5.53 -2.00
N ILE A 130 -16.28 4.21 -2.25
CA ILE A 130 -17.06 3.16 -1.60
C ILE A 130 -16.46 2.81 -0.22
N THR A 131 -15.13 2.72 -0.16
CA THR A 131 -14.38 2.24 1.00
C THR A 131 -14.26 3.33 2.08
N GLY A 132 -14.22 4.59 1.69
CA GLY A 132 -13.81 5.72 2.51
C GLY A 132 -12.29 5.89 2.53
N GLY A 133 -11.81 7.02 3.07
CA GLY A 133 -10.40 7.32 3.28
C GLY A 133 -9.77 6.51 4.42
N PHE A 134 -8.72 7.03 5.02
CA PHE A 134 -8.09 6.44 6.20
C PHE A 134 -9.03 6.49 7.43
N ASP A 135 -8.92 5.51 8.32
CA ASP A 135 -9.58 5.56 9.63
C ASP A 135 -8.83 6.53 10.54
N GLU A 136 -9.50 7.60 10.97
CA GLU A 136 -8.92 8.66 11.79
C GLU A 136 -8.66 8.25 13.24
N ALA A 137 -9.09 7.05 13.67
CA ALA A 137 -8.68 6.46 14.94
C ALA A 137 -7.17 6.15 14.97
N PHE A 138 -6.54 5.98 13.80
CA PHE A 138 -5.09 5.86 13.69
C PHE A 138 -4.45 7.25 13.61
N PHE A 139 -3.70 7.63 14.64
CA PHE A 139 -2.92 8.87 14.60
C PHE A 139 -1.73 8.74 13.64
N MET A 140 -1.02 7.62 13.73
CA MET A 140 0.13 7.25 12.90
C MET A 140 0.39 5.74 13.02
N TYR A 141 0.68 5.08 11.90
CA TYR A 141 0.90 3.64 11.71
C TYR A 141 -0.36 2.78 11.87
N GLY A 142 -0.54 1.88 10.93
CA GLY A 142 -1.65 0.92 10.87
C GLY A 142 -2.80 1.37 9.99
N GLU A 143 -2.91 2.66 9.69
CA GLU A 143 -3.92 3.23 8.77
C GLU A 143 -3.81 2.66 7.36
N ASP A 144 -2.59 2.38 6.90
CA ASP A 144 -2.31 1.77 5.59
C ASP A 144 -2.75 0.29 5.55
N ILE A 145 -2.57 -0.44 6.65
CA ILE A 145 -3.03 -1.83 6.81
C ILE A 145 -4.56 -1.87 6.77
N ASP A 146 -5.22 -1.00 7.53
CA ASP A 146 -6.68 -0.92 7.59
C ASP A 146 -7.25 -0.54 6.21
N LEU A 147 -6.73 0.51 5.58
CA LEU A 147 -7.19 0.92 4.25
C LEU A 147 -6.98 -0.18 3.23
N SER A 148 -5.79 -0.81 3.18
CA SER A 148 -5.51 -1.94 2.29
C SER A 148 -6.48 -3.10 2.50
N TYR A 149 -6.84 -3.40 3.76
CA TYR A 149 -7.82 -4.43 4.09
C TYR A 149 -9.20 -4.08 3.53
N ARG A 150 -9.72 -2.88 3.81
CA ARG A 150 -11.04 -2.44 3.33
C ARG A 150 -11.09 -2.41 1.81
N LEU A 151 -10.05 -1.92 1.13
CA LEU A 151 -9.94 -1.93 -0.33
C LEU A 151 -10.04 -3.36 -0.88
N SER A 152 -9.30 -4.33 -0.29
CA SER A 152 -9.31 -5.73 -0.71
C SER A 152 -10.64 -6.46 -0.47
N LYS A 153 -11.51 -5.93 0.40
CA LYS A 153 -12.85 -6.48 0.67
C LYS A 153 -13.93 -5.83 -0.17
N THR A 154 -13.63 -4.73 -0.84
CA THR A 154 -14.58 -4.01 -1.67
C THR A 154 -14.94 -4.81 -2.91
N LYS A 155 -16.24 -4.83 -3.22
CA LYS A 155 -16.80 -5.44 -4.44
C LYS A 155 -17.74 -4.46 -5.11
N LYS A 156 -17.72 -4.41 -6.43
CA LYS A 156 -18.65 -3.61 -7.24
C LYS A 156 -19.04 -4.40 -8.49
N ASN A 157 -20.32 -4.54 -8.75
CA ASN A 157 -20.85 -5.23 -9.95
C ASN A 157 -20.26 -6.64 -10.14
N GLY A 158 -20.04 -7.39 -9.05
CA GLY A 158 -19.47 -8.74 -9.09
C GLY A 158 -17.94 -8.79 -9.13
N THR A 159 -17.24 -7.66 -9.38
CA THR A 159 -15.78 -7.59 -9.36
C THR A 159 -15.29 -7.44 -7.92
N ALA A 160 -14.40 -8.32 -7.49
CA ALA A 160 -13.66 -8.20 -6.23
C ALA A 160 -12.35 -7.47 -6.50
N TYR A 161 -12.12 -6.37 -5.79
CA TYR A 161 -10.93 -5.55 -5.96
C TYR A 161 -9.73 -6.10 -5.20
N ALA A 162 -8.52 -5.74 -5.65
CA ALA A 162 -7.27 -6.18 -5.07
C ALA A 162 -6.21 -5.07 -5.05
N ASN A 163 -5.25 -5.21 -4.15
CA ASN A 163 -4.07 -4.36 -4.07
C ASN A 163 -2.92 -5.02 -4.84
N TYR A 164 -2.13 -4.24 -5.55
CA TYR A 164 -1.04 -4.74 -6.38
C TYR A 164 0.27 -4.00 -6.07
N TYR A 165 1.34 -4.76 -5.99
CA TYR A 165 2.70 -4.28 -5.95
C TYR A 165 3.29 -4.36 -7.36
N LEU A 166 3.84 -3.26 -7.86
CA LEU A 166 4.54 -3.17 -9.14
C LEU A 166 6.05 -3.14 -8.89
N GLY A 167 6.70 -4.30 -8.98
CA GLY A 167 8.15 -4.42 -8.79
C GLY A 167 8.97 -3.91 -9.98
N THR A 168 8.31 -3.63 -11.10
CA THR A 168 8.95 -3.10 -12.33
C THR A 168 9.00 -1.58 -12.37
N VAL A 169 8.53 -0.90 -11.33
CA VAL A 169 8.34 0.55 -11.25
C VAL A 169 9.13 1.12 -10.08
#